data_03f229e64f4b67cc02ecde0499949b28
#
_entry.id   03f229e64f4b67cc02ecde0499949b28
#
_cell.length_a   1.000
_cell.length_b   1.000
_cell.length_c   1.000
_cell.angle_alpha   90.00
_cell.angle_beta   90.00
_cell.angle_gamma   90.00
#
_symmetry.space_group_name_H-M   'P 1'
#
loop_
_entity.id
_entity.type
_entity.pdbx_description
1 polymer ?
#
loop_
_entity_poly.entity_id
_entity_poly.type
_entity_poly.pdbx_seq_one_letter_code
_entity_poly.pdbx_strand_id
1 'polypeptide(L)'
;MRNPAFLALPLLAAAFLSDAPALAQTGPEARAFAADALPQIRAAFPDAEIAQEPGEPLQINITRKGETEPAMLNLHRVFSYCQSVPEDDCAAETARVIAILANAPDAIESEARTLRIIVRDAQYWNYVLGSKLGSVPPHRQIGADLYAILAFDSPEAIAIAVPDRIAELGLSDENAWLFAERQTARAIPGLPEGGARIEGLTVFQGVEYTGSMMAYPALWDALAAANGPDLAVIANSDQFVVAAVVPDGAELEKYRGLAEEQCKLAPRCISPNVYRWREGKWVVAR
;
A
#
# COMPACT_ATOMS: atom_id res chain seq x y z
N MET A 1 -59.40 -9.82 8.00
CA MET A 1 -58.35 -9.19 8.78
C MET A 1 -57.31 -10.27 9.09
N ARG A 2 -56.22 -10.31 8.35
CA ARG A 2 -55.12 -11.29 8.53
C ARG A 2 -53.83 -10.47 8.72
N ASN A 3 -53.24 -10.59 9.92
CA ASN A 3 -51.92 -10.01 10.24
C ASN A 3 -50.82 -10.77 9.48
N PRO A 4 -49.88 -10.07 8.88
CA PRO A 4 -48.64 -10.71 8.44
C PRO A 4 -47.66 -10.73 9.64
N ALA A 5 -47.23 -11.92 9.99
CA ALA A 5 -46.15 -12.16 10.93
C ALA A 5 -44.82 -11.68 10.33
N PHE A 6 -44.15 -10.76 11.01
CA PHE A 6 -42.76 -10.40 10.75
C PHE A 6 -41.85 -11.55 11.18
N LEU A 7 -41.25 -12.22 10.20
CA LEU A 7 -40.13 -13.12 10.42
C LEU A 7 -38.88 -12.28 10.64
N ALA A 8 -38.41 -12.19 11.86
CA ALA A 8 -37.10 -11.70 12.21
C ALA A 8 -36.04 -12.73 11.74
N LEU A 9 -35.29 -12.42 10.71
CA LEU A 9 -34.07 -13.15 10.38
C LEU A 9 -33.00 -12.83 11.44
N PRO A 10 -32.32 -13.83 12.01
CA PRO A 10 -31.16 -13.57 12.85
C PRO A 10 -29.98 -13.15 11.95
N LEU A 11 -29.42 -11.99 12.23
CA LEU A 11 -28.12 -11.59 11.73
C LEU A 11 -27.07 -12.62 12.20
N LEU A 12 -26.65 -13.49 11.30
CA LEU A 12 -25.41 -14.23 11.47
C LEU A 12 -24.25 -13.23 11.34
N ALA A 13 -23.75 -12.79 12.48
CA ALA A 13 -22.45 -12.16 12.60
C ALA A 13 -21.40 -13.24 12.30
N ALA A 14 -20.94 -13.30 11.05
CA ALA A 14 -19.73 -14.02 10.70
C ALA A 14 -18.56 -13.25 11.31
N ALA A 15 -18.13 -13.69 12.49
CA ALA A 15 -16.89 -13.25 13.10
C ALA A 15 -15.73 -13.77 12.23
N PHE A 16 -15.21 -12.93 11.35
CA PHE A 16 -13.88 -13.11 10.80
C PHE A 16 -12.87 -12.64 11.86
N LEU A 17 -12.57 -13.54 12.78
CA LEU A 17 -11.45 -13.41 13.68
C LEU A 17 -10.20 -13.81 12.89
N SER A 18 -9.47 -12.83 12.43
CA SER A 18 -8.05 -12.94 12.15
C SER A 18 -7.41 -11.67 12.67
N ASP A 19 -7.39 -11.57 14.00
CA ASP A 19 -6.70 -10.52 14.71
C ASP A 19 -5.20 -10.86 14.77
N ALA A 20 -4.42 -10.32 13.84
CA ALA A 20 -3.01 -10.12 14.06
C ALA A 20 -2.76 -8.62 14.09
N PRO A 21 -2.63 -8.00 15.27
CA PRO A 21 -2.42 -6.56 15.39
C PRO A 21 -1.07 -6.12 14.79
N ALA A 22 -0.96 -4.87 14.36
CA ALA A 22 0.30 -4.25 13.91
C ALA A 22 1.44 -4.42 14.94
N LEU A 23 1.12 -4.56 16.22
CA LEU A 23 2.05 -4.97 17.29
C LEU A 23 2.66 -6.36 17.05
N ALA A 24 2.04 -7.24 16.25
CA ALA A 24 2.61 -8.54 15.89
C ALA A 24 3.84 -8.40 14.97
N GLN A 25 3.95 -7.33 14.20
CA GLN A 25 5.05 -7.13 13.25
C GLN A 25 6.34 -6.59 13.91
N THR A 26 6.25 -6.05 15.11
CA THR A 26 7.39 -5.67 15.95
C THR A 26 7.56 -6.57 17.18
N GLY A 27 6.66 -7.52 17.35
CA GLY A 27 6.55 -8.43 18.46
C GLY A 27 7.67 -9.50 18.52
N PRO A 28 7.61 -10.38 19.53
CA PRO A 28 8.57 -11.48 19.67
C PRO A 28 8.65 -12.41 18.45
N GLU A 29 7.52 -12.70 17.81
CA GLU A 29 7.42 -13.57 16.64
C GLU A 29 8.11 -12.95 15.42
N ALA A 30 7.91 -11.65 15.17
CA ALA A 30 8.59 -10.94 14.10
C ALA A 30 10.11 -10.89 14.31
N ARG A 31 10.54 -10.73 15.57
CA ARG A 31 11.96 -10.78 15.92
C ARG A 31 12.55 -12.17 15.72
N ALA A 32 11.85 -13.23 16.10
CA ALA A 32 12.27 -14.60 15.88
C ALA A 32 12.38 -14.89 14.37
N PHE A 33 11.35 -14.58 13.60
CA PHE A 33 11.36 -14.73 12.15
C PHE A 33 12.54 -13.99 11.48
N ALA A 34 12.76 -12.74 11.86
CA ALA A 34 13.89 -11.96 11.32
C ALA A 34 15.25 -12.57 11.72
N ALA A 35 15.37 -13.08 12.95
CA ALA A 35 16.59 -13.76 13.41
C ALA A 35 16.87 -15.04 12.61
N ASP A 36 15.84 -15.79 12.22
CA ASP A 36 15.95 -17.00 11.38
C ASP A 36 16.27 -16.66 9.92
N ALA A 37 15.79 -15.51 9.42
CA ALA A 37 16.08 -15.04 8.06
C ALA A 37 17.50 -14.46 7.92
N LEU A 38 18.05 -13.82 8.95
CA LEU A 38 19.34 -13.14 8.91
C LEU A 38 20.52 -14.01 8.43
N PRO A 39 20.70 -15.28 8.85
CA PRO A 39 21.75 -16.13 8.32
C PRO A 39 21.64 -16.38 6.83
N GLN A 40 20.42 -16.54 6.30
CA GLN A 40 20.18 -16.75 4.88
C GLN A 40 20.50 -15.48 4.09
N ILE A 41 20.11 -14.28 4.63
CA ILE A 41 20.45 -13.00 4.02
C ILE A 41 21.97 -12.81 3.98
N ARG A 42 22.68 -13.08 5.07
CA ARG A 42 24.14 -12.97 5.08
C ARG A 42 24.82 -13.92 4.11
N ALA A 43 24.28 -15.12 3.94
CA ALA A 43 24.80 -16.08 2.95
C ALA A 43 24.55 -15.62 1.51
N ALA A 44 23.44 -14.95 1.26
CA ALA A 44 23.09 -14.41 -0.04
C ALA A 44 23.89 -13.14 -0.41
N PHE A 45 24.37 -12.39 0.59
CA PHE A 45 25.11 -11.13 0.42
C PHE A 45 26.45 -11.18 1.19
N PRO A 46 27.42 -12.03 0.79
CA PRO A 46 28.62 -12.30 1.58
C PRO A 46 29.54 -11.08 1.74
N ASP A 47 29.50 -10.13 0.81
CA ASP A 47 30.34 -8.94 0.79
C ASP A 47 29.61 -7.67 1.22
N ALA A 48 28.37 -7.79 1.72
CA ALA A 48 27.56 -6.65 2.14
C ALA A 48 27.58 -6.47 3.67
N GLU A 49 27.46 -5.22 4.10
CA GLU A 49 27.11 -4.88 5.48
C GLU A 49 25.60 -5.05 5.65
N ILE A 50 25.19 -5.82 6.66
CA ILE A 50 23.77 -6.11 6.94
C ILE A 50 23.44 -5.60 8.33
N ALA A 51 22.54 -4.64 8.37
CA ALA A 51 22.03 -4.02 9.59
C ALA A 51 20.51 -4.14 9.67
N GLN A 52 19.99 -4.45 10.83
CA GLN A 52 18.57 -4.43 11.12
C GLN A 52 18.15 -3.02 11.53
N GLU A 53 17.03 -2.52 11.01
CA GLU A 53 16.54 -1.20 11.38
C GLU A 53 16.10 -1.17 12.86
N PRO A 54 16.57 -0.20 13.66
CA PRO A 54 16.20 -0.10 15.07
C PRO A 54 14.69 0.05 15.26
N GLY A 55 14.09 -0.88 16.01
CA GLY A 55 12.65 -0.88 16.28
C GLY A 55 11.80 -1.57 15.21
N GLU A 56 12.36 -1.89 14.04
CA GLU A 56 11.66 -2.51 12.91
C GLU A 56 12.33 -3.84 12.52
N PRO A 57 12.07 -4.94 13.25
CA PRO A 57 12.81 -6.19 13.09
C PRO A 57 12.70 -6.79 11.68
N LEU A 58 11.65 -6.48 10.94
CA LEU A 58 11.40 -6.97 9.58
C LEU A 58 11.99 -6.07 8.49
N GLN A 59 12.72 -5.01 8.84
CA GLN A 59 13.45 -4.15 7.90
C GLN A 59 14.95 -4.37 8.03
N ILE A 60 15.55 -4.86 6.95
CA ILE A 60 16.97 -5.20 6.91
C ILE A 60 17.65 -4.29 5.89
N ASN A 61 18.62 -3.53 6.32
CA ASN A 61 19.46 -2.69 5.47
C ASN A 61 20.66 -3.51 4.98
N ILE A 62 20.88 -3.51 3.67
CA ILE A 62 21.93 -4.26 2.97
C ILE A 62 22.78 -3.24 2.21
N THR A 63 24.00 -2.98 2.66
CA THR A 63 24.94 -2.08 2.00
C THR A 63 25.99 -2.93 1.27
N ARG A 64 25.91 -2.96 -0.07
CA ARG A 64 26.89 -3.71 -0.88
C ARG A 64 28.24 -3.01 -0.88
N LYS A 65 29.29 -3.79 -1.11
CA LYS A 65 30.65 -3.26 -1.15
C LYS A 65 30.79 -2.19 -2.24
N GLY A 66 31.16 -0.99 -1.84
CA GLY A 66 31.32 0.15 -2.76
C GLY A 66 30.06 1.02 -2.89
N GLU A 67 28.94 0.61 -2.35
CA GLU A 67 27.74 1.43 -2.24
C GLU A 67 27.78 2.25 -0.93
N THR A 68 27.28 3.47 -0.99
CA THR A 68 27.16 4.36 0.18
C THR A 68 25.77 4.29 0.80
N GLU A 69 24.79 3.76 0.08
CA GLU A 69 23.39 3.68 0.46
C GLU A 69 22.96 2.23 0.62
N PRO A 70 22.23 1.91 1.71
CA PRO A 70 21.67 0.58 1.88
C PRO A 70 20.47 0.34 0.95
N ALA A 71 20.41 -0.83 0.34
CA ALA A 71 19.15 -1.38 -0.14
C ALA A 71 18.35 -1.90 1.05
N MET A 72 17.06 -1.62 1.12
CA MET A 72 16.18 -2.10 2.18
C MET A 72 15.42 -3.34 1.75
N LEU A 73 15.66 -4.45 2.43
CA LEU A 73 14.84 -5.65 2.34
C LEU A 73 13.71 -5.56 3.38
N ASN A 74 12.49 -5.51 2.91
CA ASN A 74 11.30 -5.47 3.74
C ASN A 74 10.66 -6.87 3.82
N LEU A 75 10.71 -7.48 4.99
CA LEU A 75 10.21 -8.83 5.24
C LEU A 75 8.76 -8.90 5.72
N HIS A 76 8.05 -7.78 5.89
CA HIS A 76 6.69 -7.75 6.44
C HIS A 76 5.71 -8.63 5.66
N ARG A 77 5.80 -8.61 4.33
CA ARG A 77 4.93 -9.42 3.47
C ARG A 77 5.22 -10.92 3.61
N VAL A 78 6.50 -11.28 3.64
CA VAL A 78 6.91 -12.68 3.83
C VAL A 78 6.49 -13.16 5.21
N PHE A 79 6.72 -12.37 6.24
CA PHE A 79 6.28 -12.67 7.60
C PHE A 79 4.76 -12.88 7.67
N SER A 80 3.96 -11.97 7.09
CA SER A 80 2.50 -12.10 7.05
C SER A 80 2.05 -13.38 6.31
N TYR A 81 2.70 -13.73 5.21
CA TYR A 81 2.46 -14.98 4.49
C TYR A 81 2.75 -16.18 5.40
N CYS A 82 3.89 -16.18 6.08
CA CYS A 82 4.33 -17.24 6.99
C CYS A 82 3.38 -17.48 8.17
N GLN A 83 2.61 -16.47 8.58
CA GLN A 83 1.59 -16.63 9.63
C GLN A 83 0.39 -17.52 9.20
N SER A 84 0.23 -17.75 7.90
CA SER A 84 -0.94 -18.44 7.33
C SER A 84 -0.63 -19.74 6.60
N VAL A 85 0.64 -20.14 6.52
CA VAL A 85 1.07 -21.32 5.77
C VAL A 85 1.92 -22.26 6.63
N PRO A 86 2.10 -23.53 6.19
CA PRO A 86 3.05 -24.46 6.83
C PRO A 86 4.49 -23.92 6.82
N GLU A 87 5.32 -24.41 7.77
CA GLU A 87 6.72 -23.98 7.94
C GLU A 87 7.56 -24.18 6.66
N ASP A 88 7.38 -25.30 5.96
CA ASP A 88 8.11 -25.60 4.72
C ASP A 88 7.79 -24.58 3.61
N ASP A 89 6.52 -24.16 3.48
CA ASP A 89 6.10 -23.16 2.51
C ASP A 89 6.62 -21.77 2.88
N CYS A 90 6.63 -21.43 4.17
CA CYS A 90 7.25 -20.23 4.69
C CYS A 90 8.75 -20.17 4.39
N ALA A 91 9.48 -21.25 4.66
CA ALA A 91 10.91 -21.33 4.38
C ALA A 91 11.21 -21.18 2.89
N ALA A 92 10.43 -21.83 2.03
CA ALA A 92 10.57 -21.73 0.58
C ALA A 92 10.34 -20.29 0.08
N GLU A 93 9.29 -19.61 0.55
CA GLU A 93 8.99 -18.22 0.16
C GLU A 93 10.05 -17.25 0.67
N THR A 94 10.52 -17.42 1.92
CA THR A 94 11.60 -16.61 2.48
C THR A 94 12.88 -16.74 1.63
N ALA A 95 13.28 -17.97 1.30
CA ALA A 95 14.46 -18.23 0.47
C ALA A 95 14.29 -17.64 -0.94
N ARG A 96 13.08 -17.75 -1.52
CA ARG A 96 12.76 -17.18 -2.85
C ARG A 96 12.92 -15.65 -2.87
N VAL A 97 12.38 -14.95 -1.88
CA VAL A 97 12.47 -13.49 -1.79
C VAL A 97 13.93 -13.03 -1.60
N ILE A 98 14.69 -13.71 -0.74
CA ILE A 98 16.12 -13.43 -0.55
C ILE A 98 16.89 -13.64 -1.86
N ALA A 99 16.65 -14.76 -2.56
CA ALA A 99 17.32 -15.09 -3.81
C ALA A 99 17.02 -14.08 -4.92
N ILE A 100 15.78 -13.61 -5.02
CA ILE A 100 15.38 -12.56 -5.97
C ILE A 100 16.21 -11.29 -5.72
N LEU A 101 16.29 -10.84 -4.47
CA LEU A 101 17.04 -9.63 -4.13
C LEU A 101 18.56 -9.80 -4.35
N ALA A 102 19.10 -10.98 -4.03
CA ALA A 102 20.52 -11.28 -4.22
C ALA A 102 20.92 -11.31 -5.71
N ASN A 103 20.01 -11.77 -6.56
CA ASN A 103 20.21 -11.87 -8.00
C ASN A 103 19.56 -10.70 -8.77
N ALA A 104 18.96 -9.75 -8.06
CA ALA A 104 18.43 -8.57 -8.72
C ALA A 104 19.56 -7.87 -9.47
N PRO A 105 19.37 -7.53 -10.74
CA PRO A 105 20.32 -6.72 -11.47
C PRO A 105 20.56 -5.41 -10.73
N ASP A 106 21.78 -4.89 -10.77
CA ASP A 106 22.17 -3.61 -10.12
C ASP A 106 21.28 -2.42 -10.51
N ALA A 107 20.47 -2.59 -11.55
CA ALA A 107 19.39 -1.70 -11.93
C ALA A 107 18.13 -2.51 -12.21
N ILE A 108 17.04 -2.22 -11.49
CA ILE A 108 15.70 -2.65 -11.90
C ILE A 108 15.50 -2.16 -13.34
N GLU A 109 15.15 -3.09 -14.25
CA GLU A 109 14.83 -2.72 -15.63
C GLU A 109 13.70 -1.68 -15.60
N SER A 110 14.11 -0.42 -15.75
CA SER A 110 13.20 0.70 -15.79
C SER A 110 12.65 0.78 -17.20
N GLU A 111 11.45 0.27 -17.40
CA GLU A 111 10.76 0.37 -18.67
C GLU A 111 9.49 1.20 -18.49
N ALA A 112 9.10 1.93 -19.54
CA ALA A 112 7.86 2.70 -19.51
C ALA A 112 6.64 1.84 -19.13
N ARG A 113 6.62 0.57 -19.54
CA ARG A 113 5.55 -0.38 -19.20
C ARG A 113 5.47 -0.76 -17.72
N THR A 114 6.56 -0.58 -16.97
CA THR A 114 6.62 -0.88 -15.53
C THR A 114 6.29 0.33 -14.66
N LEU A 115 6.13 1.52 -15.25
CA LEU A 115 5.72 2.70 -14.50
C LEU A 115 4.35 2.50 -13.85
N ARG A 116 4.27 2.82 -12.56
CA ARG A 116 3.05 2.76 -11.74
C ARG A 116 2.93 4.03 -10.90
N ILE A 117 1.69 4.30 -10.49
CA ILE A 117 1.42 5.25 -9.42
C ILE A 117 1.28 4.45 -8.12
N ILE A 118 1.99 4.85 -7.08
CA ILE A 118 1.76 4.39 -5.72
C ILE A 118 1.26 5.55 -4.88
N VAL A 119 0.33 5.28 -3.95
CA VAL A 119 -0.15 6.28 -3.00
C VAL A 119 0.43 5.97 -1.63
N ARG A 120 0.99 6.99 -0.99
CA ARG A 120 1.64 6.88 0.30
C ARG A 120 1.29 8.09 1.18
N ASP A 121 1.50 7.92 2.48
CA ASP A 121 1.33 8.99 3.44
C ASP A 121 2.53 9.97 3.49
N ALA A 122 2.36 11.02 4.27
CA ALA A 122 3.41 12.01 4.48
C ALA A 122 4.65 11.42 5.21
N GLN A 123 4.49 10.39 6.04
CA GLN A 123 5.61 9.77 6.73
C GLN A 123 6.51 9.05 5.73
N TYR A 124 5.92 8.24 4.84
CA TYR A 124 6.68 7.59 3.78
C TYR A 124 7.30 8.60 2.82
N TRP A 125 6.57 9.67 2.45
CA TRP A 125 7.11 10.73 1.60
C TRP A 125 8.32 11.43 2.24
N ASN A 126 8.27 11.75 3.52
CA ASN A 126 9.39 12.32 4.25
C ASN A 126 10.59 11.36 4.32
N TYR A 127 10.35 10.05 4.47
CA TYR A 127 11.40 9.04 4.36
C TYR A 127 12.05 9.06 2.97
N VAL A 128 11.27 9.11 1.89
CA VAL A 128 11.78 9.20 0.50
C VAL A 128 12.61 10.48 0.31
N LEU A 129 12.16 11.63 0.84
CA LEU A 129 12.93 12.88 0.77
C LEU A 129 14.24 12.84 1.57
N GLY A 130 14.26 12.11 2.68
CA GLY A 130 15.44 11.89 3.51
C GLY A 130 16.42 10.88 2.91
N SER A 131 15.97 10.06 1.96
CA SER A 131 16.81 9.12 1.25
C SER A 131 17.67 9.85 0.21
N LYS A 132 18.88 9.37 -0.03
CA LYS A 132 19.82 10.03 -0.94
C LYS A 132 19.60 9.57 -2.39
N LEU A 133 18.39 9.72 -2.91
CA LEU A 133 18.03 9.36 -4.29
C LEU A 133 18.65 10.29 -5.36
N GLY A 134 19.47 11.26 -4.96
CA GLY A 134 20.13 12.21 -5.87
C GLY A 134 19.20 13.31 -6.39
N SER A 135 17.92 13.05 -6.54
CA SER A 135 16.90 14.00 -7.02
C SER A 135 15.53 13.70 -6.41
N VAL A 136 14.68 14.73 -6.32
CA VAL A 136 13.32 14.58 -5.81
C VAL A 136 12.48 13.80 -6.81
N PRO A 137 11.89 12.66 -6.42
CA PRO A 137 11.03 11.87 -7.30
C PRO A 137 9.80 12.65 -7.76
N PRO A 138 9.28 12.39 -8.97
CA PRO A 138 8.01 12.93 -9.41
C PRO A 138 6.89 12.52 -8.46
N HIS A 139 6.19 13.51 -7.93
CA HIS A 139 5.11 13.30 -6.97
C HIS A 139 4.01 14.33 -7.15
N ARG A 140 2.82 14.01 -6.65
CA ARG A 140 1.67 14.92 -6.54
C ARG A 140 1.07 14.78 -5.16
N GLN A 141 0.94 15.89 -4.44
CA GLN A 141 0.16 15.89 -3.21
C GLN A 141 -1.32 15.85 -3.56
N ILE A 142 -1.99 14.76 -3.25
CA ILE A 142 -3.40 14.52 -3.58
C ILE A 142 -4.34 14.74 -2.38
N GLY A 143 -3.78 14.94 -1.19
CA GLY A 143 -4.51 15.21 0.05
C GLY A 143 -3.62 15.87 1.08
N ALA A 144 -4.14 16.10 2.29
CA ALA A 144 -3.39 16.75 3.38
C ALA A 144 -2.13 15.94 3.75
N ASP A 145 -2.25 14.62 3.74
CA ASP A 145 -1.21 13.65 4.13
C ASP A 145 -1.00 12.57 3.07
N LEU A 146 -1.58 12.70 1.88
CA LEU A 146 -1.48 11.71 0.81
C LEU A 146 -0.69 12.23 -0.38
N TYR A 147 0.21 11.40 -0.86
CA TYR A 147 1.07 11.64 -2.01
C TYR A 147 0.96 10.51 -3.03
N ALA A 148 0.74 10.87 -4.28
CA ALA A 148 0.92 9.99 -5.42
C ALA A 148 2.37 10.11 -5.88
N ILE A 149 3.07 9.00 -6.06
CA ILE A 149 4.49 8.94 -6.39
C ILE A 149 4.65 8.00 -7.58
N LEU A 150 5.55 8.31 -8.52
CA LEU A 150 5.89 7.40 -9.59
C LEU A 150 6.87 6.33 -9.11
N ALA A 151 6.63 5.10 -9.52
CA ALA A 151 7.50 3.97 -9.23
C ALA A 151 7.62 3.05 -10.46
N PHE A 152 8.72 2.33 -10.56
CA PHE A 152 8.89 1.20 -11.47
C PHE A 152 8.54 -0.08 -10.74
N ASP A 153 7.68 -0.89 -11.34
CA ASP A 153 7.23 -2.17 -10.81
C ASP A 153 7.79 -3.30 -11.67
N SER A 154 8.70 -4.06 -11.09
CA SER A 154 9.20 -5.30 -11.67
C SER A 154 8.68 -6.50 -10.89
N PRO A 155 8.80 -7.72 -11.43
CA PRO A 155 8.44 -8.93 -10.69
C PRO A 155 9.18 -9.09 -9.36
N GLU A 156 10.36 -8.47 -9.26
CA GLU A 156 11.26 -8.63 -8.13
C GLU A 156 11.08 -7.53 -7.07
N ALA A 157 10.80 -6.29 -7.51
CA ALA A 157 10.75 -5.16 -6.59
C ALA A 157 10.00 -3.94 -7.18
N ILE A 158 9.57 -3.05 -6.28
CA ILE A 158 9.08 -1.71 -6.63
C ILE A 158 10.17 -0.71 -6.26
N ALA A 159 10.63 0.07 -7.25
CA ALA A 159 11.60 1.15 -7.06
C ALA A 159 10.96 2.50 -7.33
N ILE A 160 11.28 3.49 -6.49
CA ILE A 160 10.85 4.87 -6.73
C ILE A 160 11.47 5.37 -8.04
N ALA A 161 10.63 5.89 -8.93
CA ALA A 161 11.08 6.46 -10.18
C ALA A 161 11.73 7.82 -9.92
N VAL A 162 13.01 7.95 -10.28
CA VAL A 162 13.73 9.23 -10.22
C VAL A 162 13.76 9.90 -11.59
N PRO A 163 13.85 11.25 -11.66
CA PRO A 163 13.80 11.99 -12.93
C PRO A 163 14.79 11.51 -13.98
N ASP A 164 16.04 11.21 -13.59
CA ASP A 164 17.07 10.76 -14.53
C ASP A 164 16.69 9.45 -15.22
N ARG A 165 16.12 8.49 -14.46
CA ARG A 165 15.65 7.21 -15.02
C ARG A 165 14.47 7.39 -15.95
N ILE A 166 13.58 8.34 -15.68
CA ILE A 166 12.46 8.69 -16.56
C ILE A 166 12.98 9.31 -17.87
N ALA A 167 13.97 10.20 -17.76
CA ALA A 167 14.60 10.83 -18.92
C ALA A 167 15.34 9.82 -19.81
N GLU A 168 16.01 8.82 -19.25
CA GLU A 168 16.65 7.73 -19.97
C GLU A 168 15.67 6.93 -20.84
N LEU A 169 14.39 6.87 -20.44
CA LEU A 169 13.32 6.26 -21.23
C LEU A 169 12.79 7.18 -22.34
N GLY A 170 13.33 8.38 -22.49
CA GLY A 170 12.85 9.39 -23.44
C GLY A 170 11.49 9.98 -23.08
N LEU A 171 11.07 9.89 -21.82
CA LEU A 171 9.79 10.41 -21.35
C LEU A 171 9.95 11.79 -20.72
N SER A 172 9.03 12.70 -21.04
CA SER A 172 8.80 13.88 -20.22
C SER A 172 8.08 13.50 -18.93
N ASP A 173 8.14 14.36 -17.91
CA ASP A 173 7.41 14.16 -16.66
C ASP A 173 5.91 13.93 -16.90
N GLU A 174 5.28 14.76 -17.75
CA GLU A 174 3.86 14.62 -18.11
C GLU A 174 3.55 13.25 -18.73
N ASN A 175 4.38 12.80 -19.68
CA ASN A 175 4.20 11.51 -20.33
C ASN A 175 4.42 10.35 -19.35
N ALA A 176 5.38 10.46 -18.44
CA ALA A 176 5.59 9.45 -17.39
C ALA A 176 4.35 9.28 -16.51
N TRP A 177 3.70 10.39 -16.09
CA TRP A 177 2.43 10.33 -15.36
C TRP A 177 1.31 9.69 -16.17
N LEU A 178 1.15 10.04 -17.45
CA LEU A 178 0.14 9.43 -18.33
C LEU A 178 0.36 7.92 -18.52
N PHE A 179 1.62 7.50 -18.70
CA PHE A 179 1.96 6.07 -18.77
C PHE A 179 1.65 5.36 -17.45
N ALA A 180 2.11 5.90 -16.34
CA ALA A 180 1.89 5.32 -15.03
C ALA A 180 0.40 5.20 -14.69
N GLU A 181 -0.40 6.23 -14.99
CA GLU A 181 -1.84 6.22 -14.78
C GLU A 181 -2.50 5.08 -15.56
N ARG A 182 -2.23 4.97 -16.86
CA ARG A 182 -2.78 3.91 -17.71
C ARG A 182 -2.37 2.51 -17.25
N GLN A 183 -1.11 2.33 -16.89
CA GLN A 183 -0.58 1.04 -16.45
C GLN A 183 -1.16 0.64 -15.09
N THR A 184 -1.26 1.58 -14.15
CA THR A 184 -1.84 1.34 -12.84
C THR A 184 -3.33 1.03 -12.94
N ALA A 185 -4.08 1.77 -13.76
CA ALA A 185 -5.51 1.50 -14.00
C ALA A 185 -5.75 0.09 -14.57
N ARG A 186 -4.87 -0.40 -15.45
CA ARG A 186 -4.96 -1.77 -15.99
C ARG A 186 -4.64 -2.82 -14.93
N ALA A 187 -3.82 -2.48 -13.95
CA ALA A 187 -3.47 -3.38 -12.86
C ALA A 187 -4.55 -3.48 -11.78
N ILE A 188 -5.51 -2.53 -11.72
CA ILE A 188 -6.60 -2.53 -10.73
C ILE A 188 -7.86 -3.10 -11.40
N PRO A 189 -8.20 -4.38 -11.18
CA PRO A 189 -9.44 -4.94 -11.72
C PRO A 189 -10.65 -4.31 -11.03
N GLY A 190 -11.69 -4.03 -11.80
CA GLY A 190 -12.97 -3.61 -11.24
C GLY A 190 -12.97 -2.21 -10.64
N LEU A 191 -12.17 -1.27 -11.20
CA LEU A 191 -12.38 0.15 -10.91
C LEU A 191 -13.86 0.47 -11.14
N PRO A 192 -14.53 1.15 -10.19
CA PRO A 192 -15.94 1.47 -10.33
C PRO A 192 -16.15 2.38 -11.55
N GLU A 193 -17.25 2.16 -12.27
CA GLU A 193 -17.66 3.09 -13.31
C GLU A 193 -17.96 4.46 -12.71
N GLY A 194 -17.63 5.52 -13.45
CA GLY A 194 -17.98 6.87 -13.05
C GLY A 194 -19.50 7.00 -12.88
N GLY A 195 -19.93 7.46 -11.71
CA GLY A 195 -21.35 7.57 -11.37
C GLY A 195 -21.95 6.36 -10.65
N ALA A 196 -21.15 5.36 -10.31
CA ALA A 196 -21.62 4.24 -9.49
C ALA A 196 -22.15 4.72 -8.13
N ARG A 197 -23.27 4.13 -7.68
CA ARG A 197 -23.80 4.36 -6.34
C ARG A 197 -23.06 3.49 -5.33
N ILE A 198 -22.64 4.09 -4.24
CA ILE A 198 -22.05 3.40 -3.10
C ILE A 198 -23.19 2.99 -2.17
N GLU A 199 -23.39 1.70 -2.03
CA GLU A 199 -24.41 1.12 -1.16
C GLU A 199 -23.76 0.50 0.08
N GLY A 200 -24.14 0.99 1.25
CA GLY A 200 -23.57 0.52 2.52
C GLY A 200 -22.06 0.71 2.59
N LEU A 201 -21.36 -0.32 3.06
CA LEU A 201 -19.91 -0.38 3.08
C LEU A 201 -19.41 -1.09 1.81
N THR A 202 -18.87 -0.33 0.88
CA THR A 202 -18.33 -0.86 -0.37
C THR A 202 -16.81 -1.01 -0.25
N VAL A 203 -16.31 -2.23 -0.48
CA VAL A 203 -14.88 -2.54 -0.42
C VAL A 203 -14.36 -2.80 -1.84
N PHE A 204 -13.42 -1.97 -2.28
CA PHE A 204 -12.62 -2.21 -3.48
C PHE A 204 -11.38 -2.98 -3.06
N GLN A 205 -11.19 -4.18 -3.58
CA GLN A 205 -10.09 -5.04 -3.20
C GLN A 205 -9.61 -5.90 -4.37
N GLY A 206 -8.40 -6.41 -4.30
CA GLY A 206 -7.98 -7.44 -5.22
C GLY A 206 -6.50 -7.44 -5.60
N VAL A 207 -5.83 -6.30 -5.64
CA VAL A 207 -4.43 -6.21 -6.07
C VAL A 207 -3.67 -5.14 -5.32
N GLU A 208 -2.34 -5.19 -5.41
CA GLU A 208 -1.39 -4.30 -4.72
C GLU A 208 -1.52 -2.80 -5.07
N TYR A 209 -2.26 -2.47 -6.11
CA TYR A 209 -2.46 -1.09 -6.56
C TYR A 209 -3.85 -0.54 -6.26
N THR A 210 -4.71 -1.28 -5.58
CA THR A 210 -6.07 -0.79 -5.26
C THR A 210 -6.03 0.55 -4.52
N GLY A 211 -5.12 0.72 -3.56
CA GLY A 211 -4.91 1.99 -2.88
C GLY A 211 -4.55 3.16 -3.80
N SER A 212 -3.96 2.87 -4.96
CA SER A 212 -3.58 3.89 -5.95
C SER A 212 -4.77 4.47 -6.70
N MET A 213 -5.98 3.89 -6.59
CA MET A 213 -7.20 4.51 -7.12
C MET A 213 -7.47 5.89 -6.49
N MET A 214 -6.93 6.17 -5.32
CA MET A 214 -6.99 7.50 -4.69
C MET A 214 -6.35 8.60 -5.56
N ALA A 215 -5.47 8.26 -6.49
CA ALA A 215 -4.79 9.18 -7.39
C ALA A 215 -5.55 9.46 -8.71
N TYR A 216 -6.81 9.03 -8.85
CA TYR A 216 -7.62 9.20 -10.06
C TYR A 216 -8.71 10.26 -9.86
N PRO A 217 -8.45 11.58 -10.09
CA PRO A 217 -9.39 12.64 -9.81
C PRO A 217 -10.72 12.47 -10.54
N ALA A 218 -10.69 12.13 -11.83
CA ALA A 218 -11.90 11.99 -12.65
C ALA A 218 -12.85 10.88 -12.12
N LEU A 219 -12.30 9.79 -11.57
CA LEU A 219 -13.07 8.75 -10.93
C LEU A 219 -13.80 9.29 -9.69
N TRP A 220 -13.07 10.01 -8.83
CA TRP A 220 -13.61 10.51 -7.58
C TRP A 220 -14.53 11.70 -7.76
N ASP A 221 -14.32 12.55 -8.78
CA ASP A 221 -15.29 13.58 -9.18
C ASP A 221 -16.64 12.95 -9.54
N ALA A 222 -16.63 11.89 -10.34
CA ALA A 222 -17.83 11.20 -10.75
C ALA A 222 -18.51 10.46 -9.59
N LEU A 223 -17.74 9.78 -8.73
CA LEU A 223 -18.27 9.09 -7.56
C LEU A 223 -18.85 10.08 -6.53
N ALA A 224 -18.16 11.21 -6.29
CA ALA A 224 -18.65 12.25 -5.38
C ALA A 224 -19.92 12.91 -5.92
N ALA A 225 -19.98 13.18 -7.22
CA ALA A 225 -21.18 13.72 -7.85
C ALA A 225 -22.38 12.77 -7.73
N ALA A 226 -22.16 11.46 -7.86
CA ALA A 226 -23.21 10.46 -7.75
C ALA A 226 -23.68 10.23 -6.31
N ASN A 227 -22.78 10.31 -5.32
CA ASN A 227 -23.04 9.88 -3.94
C ASN A 227 -23.19 11.06 -2.95
N GLY A 228 -22.89 12.27 -3.39
CA GLY A 228 -23.06 13.49 -2.60
C GLY A 228 -21.91 13.76 -1.62
N PRO A 229 -22.10 14.80 -0.78
CA PRO A 229 -21.02 15.30 0.08
C PRO A 229 -20.64 14.35 1.22
N ASP A 230 -21.47 13.38 1.54
CA ASP A 230 -21.23 12.45 2.63
C ASP A 230 -20.44 11.20 2.19
N LEU A 231 -20.02 11.15 0.92
CA LEU A 231 -19.09 10.09 0.46
C LEU A 231 -17.79 10.18 1.27
N ALA A 232 -17.52 9.14 2.03
CA ALA A 232 -16.36 8.97 2.88
C ALA A 232 -15.54 7.78 2.39
N VAL A 233 -14.20 7.91 2.41
CA VAL A 233 -13.28 6.93 1.87
C VAL A 233 -12.16 6.66 2.86
N ILE A 234 -11.81 5.39 3.03
CA ILE A 234 -10.67 4.90 3.78
C ILE A 234 -9.69 4.24 2.80
N ALA A 235 -8.41 4.59 2.88
CA ALA A 235 -7.34 3.96 2.12
C ALA A 235 -6.24 3.50 3.10
N ASN A 236 -6.47 2.34 3.73
CA ASN A 236 -5.55 1.83 4.73
C ASN A 236 -4.42 1.00 4.13
N SER A 237 -4.57 0.43 2.95
CA SER A 237 -3.53 -0.40 2.36
C SER A 237 -3.45 -0.30 0.84
N ASP A 238 -2.37 -0.84 0.29
CA ASP A 238 -2.21 -0.97 -1.16
C ASP A 238 -3.27 -1.88 -1.80
N GLN A 239 -3.89 -2.77 -1.01
CA GLN A 239 -4.74 -3.85 -1.51
C GLN A 239 -6.23 -3.55 -1.44
N PHE A 240 -6.65 -2.57 -0.66
CA PHE A 240 -8.06 -2.22 -0.56
C PHE A 240 -8.33 -0.76 -0.20
N VAL A 241 -9.46 -0.28 -0.71
CA VAL A 241 -10.06 1.02 -0.39
C VAL A 241 -11.51 0.76 0.01
N VAL A 242 -11.97 1.41 1.05
CA VAL A 242 -13.34 1.28 1.55
C VAL A 242 -14.07 2.60 1.35
N ALA A 243 -15.26 2.56 0.75
CA ALA A 243 -16.10 3.72 0.56
C ALA A 243 -17.50 3.49 1.17
N ALA A 244 -18.06 4.55 1.76
CA ALA A 244 -19.42 4.56 2.26
C ALA A 244 -19.99 5.97 2.21
N VAL A 245 -21.32 6.09 2.19
CA VAL A 245 -21.99 7.39 2.39
C VAL A 245 -22.25 7.53 3.89
N VAL A 246 -21.48 8.38 4.56
CA VAL A 246 -21.45 8.50 6.02
C VAL A 246 -21.66 9.99 6.39
N PRO A 247 -22.82 10.38 6.94
CA PRO A 247 -23.04 11.74 7.39
C PRO A 247 -22.13 12.12 8.57
N ASP A 248 -21.92 13.40 8.76
CA ASP A 248 -21.16 13.91 9.90
C ASP A 248 -21.83 13.51 11.24
N GLY A 249 -21.03 13.44 12.31
CA GLY A 249 -21.48 13.07 13.66
C GLY A 249 -21.14 11.64 14.03
N ALA A 250 -22.00 10.98 14.80
CA ALA A 250 -21.72 9.70 15.45
C ALA A 250 -21.35 8.57 14.45
N GLU A 251 -21.95 8.56 13.27
CA GLU A 251 -21.63 7.56 12.24
C GLU A 251 -20.23 7.78 11.65
N LEU A 252 -19.83 9.04 11.42
CA LEU A 252 -18.48 9.36 10.97
C LEU A 252 -17.44 8.96 12.02
N GLU A 253 -17.72 9.18 13.30
CA GLU A 253 -16.81 8.77 14.39
C GLU A 253 -16.61 7.24 14.44
N LYS A 254 -17.67 6.46 14.23
CA LYS A 254 -17.55 4.99 14.12
C LYS A 254 -16.71 4.60 12.91
N TYR A 255 -16.89 5.29 11.78
CA TYR A 255 -16.15 5.02 10.55
C TYR A 255 -14.67 5.39 10.68
N ARG A 256 -14.34 6.45 11.45
CA ARG A 256 -12.97 6.82 11.83
C ARG A 256 -12.33 5.76 12.71
N GLY A 257 -13.05 5.27 13.72
CA GLY A 257 -12.59 4.14 14.55
C GLY A 257 -12.25 2.90 13.70
N LEU A 258 -13.08 2.57 12.71
CA LEU A 258 -12.80 1.50 11.76
C LEU A 258 -11.51 1.76 10.97
N ALA A 259 -11.31 2.99 10.47
CA ALA A 259 -10.10 3.35 9.73
C ALA A 259 -8.84 3.18 10.58
N GLU A 260 -8.87 3.64 11.83
CA GLU A 260 -7.75 3.52 12.77
C GLU A 260 -7.44 2.06 13.11
N GLU A 261 -8.47 1.24 13.36
CA GLU A 261 -8.29 -0.19 13.63
C GLU A 261 -7.72 -0.93 12.42
N GLN A 262 -8.27 -0.72 11.24
CA GLN A 262 -7.76 -1.34 10.02
C GLN A 262 -6.32 -0.91 9.71
N CYS A 263 -5.97 0.35 9.97
CA CYS A 263 -4.61 0.82 9.81
C CYS A 263 -3.61 0.10 10.74
N LYS A 264 -4.01 -0.18 11.99
CA LYS A 264 -3.18 -0.95 12.94
C LYS A 264 -2.97 -2.40 12.50
N LEU A 265 -3.93 -2.96 11.77
CA LEU A 265 -3.91 -4.35 11.28
C LEU A 265 -3.20 -4.48 9.93
N ALA A 266 -3.12 -3.40 9.15
CA ALA A 266 -2.51 -3.43 7.83
C ALA A 266 -1.00 -3.64 7.93
N PRO A 267 -0.40 -4.56 7.15
CA PRO A 267 1.06 -4.73 7.06
C PRO A 267 1.80 -3.44 6.71
N ARG A 268 1.16 -2.62 5.90
CA ARG A 268 1.56 -1.26 5.58
C ARG A 268 0.32 -0.39 5.52
N CYS A 269 0.15 0.48 6.49
CA CYS A 269 -0.92 1.45 6.45
C CYS A 269 -0.56 2.60 5.52
N ILE A 270 -1.46 2.96 4.60
CA ILE A 270 -1.34 4.18 3.81
C ILE A 270 -1.72 5.37 4.66
N SER A 271 -2.89 5.33 5.30
CA SER A 271 -3.31 6.38 6.24
C SER A 271 -4.43 5.89 7.17
N PRO A 272 -4.43 6.28 8.46
CA PRO A 272 -5.51 5.99 9.39
C PRO A 272 -6.72 6.91 9.22
N ASN A 273 -6.66 7.89 8.30
CA ASN A 273 -7.68 8.91 8.18
C ASN A 273 -8.85 8.46 7.29
N VAL A 274 -10.02 9.03 7.58
CA VAL A 274 -11.18 9.02 6.68
C VAL A 274 -11.12 10.26 5.83
N TYR A 275 -11.38 10.11 4.54
CA TYR A 275 -11.30 11.20 3.57
C TYR A 275 -12.64 11.51 2.95
N ARG A 276 -12.81 12.78 2.55
CA ARG A 276 -13.85 13.25 1.65
C ARG A 276 -13.23 13.86 0.40
N TRP A 277 -13.83 13.61 -0.75
CA TRP A 277 -13.42 14.26 -1.97
C TRP A 277 -14.04 15.64 -2.08
N ARG A 278 -13.22 16.69 -2.16
CA ARG A 278 -13.66 18.09 -2.24
C ARG A 278 -12.78 18.85 -3.21
N GLU A 279 -13.39 19.48 -4.18
CA GLU A 279 -12.71 20.39 -5.12
C GLU A 279 -11.43 19.79 -5.71
N GLY A 280 -11.50 18.53 -6.14
CA GLY A 280 -10.37 17.82 -6.75
C GLY A 280 -9.28 17.38 -5.77
N LYS A 281 -9.56 17.33 -4.46
CA LYS A 281 -8.59 16.95 -3.41
C LYS A 281 -9.21 16.10 -2.32
N TRP A 282 -8.37 15.30 -1.68
CA TRP A 282 -8.72 14.59 -0.46
C TRP A 282 -8.57 15.49 0.76
N VAL A 283 -9.65 15.67 1.49
CA VAL A 283 -9.66 16.36 2.78
C VAL A 283 -10.01 15.35 3.87
N VAL A 284 -9.34 15.45 5.03
CA VAL A 284 -9.65 14.61 6.17
C VAL A 284 -11.04 14.97 6.70
N ALA A 285 -11.92 13.97 6.80
CA ALA A 285 -13.25 14.12 7.39
C ALA A 285 -13.13 14.38 8.90
N ARG A 286 -13.82 15.42 9.37
CA ARG A 286 -13.77 15.85 10.79
C ARG A 286 -15.16 15.84 11.41
#